data_199ac92eceed598f4ff47b470113f391
#
_entry.id   199ac92eceed598f4ff47b470113f391
#
_cell.length_a   1.000
_cell.length_b   1.000
_cell.length_c   1.000
_cell.angle_alpha   90.00
_cell.angle_beta   90.00
_cell.angle_gamma   90.00
#
_symmetry.space_group_name_H-M   'P 1'
#
loop_
_entity.id
_entity.type
_entity.pdbx_description
1 polymer ?
#
loop_
_entity_poly.entity_id
_entity_poly.type
_entity_poly.pdbx_seq_one_letter_code
_entity_poly.pdbx_strand_id
1 'polypeptide(L)' 'MPSGLEITQKAIEDFVKVQENMKLAKEENAMKTYANLNKDYISLKALLTVAGVNLTELDKIKE' A
#
# COMPACT_ATOMS: atom_id res chain seq x y z
N MET A 1 -20.17 -12.75 5.43
CA MET A 1 -18.68 -12.65 5.38
C MET A 1 -18.25 -12.04 4.07
N PRO A 2 -17.26 -11.14 4.07
CA PRO A 2 -16.77 -10.62 2.82
C PRO A 2 -16.11 -11.74 2.00
N SER A 3 -16.25 -11.66 0.69
CA SER A 3 -15.60 -12.61 -0.21
C SER A 3 -14.10 -12.33 -0.29
N GLY A 4 -13.30 -13.29 -0.73
CA GLY A 4 -11.88 -13.08 -0.96
C GLY A 4 -11.63 -11.94 -1.95
N LEU A 5 -12.52 -11.78 -2.94
CA LEU A 5 -12.44 -10.70 -3.92
C LEU A 5 -12.61 -9.33 -3.25
N GLU A 6 -13.59 -9.21 -2.33
CA GLU A 6 -13.80 -7.95 -1.61
C GLU A 6 -12.61 -7.58 -0.74
N ILE A 7 -12.02 -8.55 -0.06
CA ILE A 7 -10.82 -8.35 0.76
C ILE A 7 -9.67 -7.87 -0.11
N THR A 8 -9.49 -8.49 -1.29
CA THR A 8 -8.43 -8.11 -2.23
C THR A 8 -8.65 -6.70 -2.76
N GLN A 9 -9.88 -6.34 -3.13
CA GLN A 9 -10.21 -5.00 -3.61
C GLN A 9 -9.92 -3.95 -2.55
N LYS A 10 -10.31 -4.23 -1.30
CA LYS A 10 -10.04 -3.31 -0.19
C LYS A 10 -8.54 -3.13 0.02
N ALA A 11 -7.77 -4.21 -0.06
CA ALA A 11 -6.32 -4.15 0.07
C ALA A 11 -5.69 -3.32 -1.06
N ILE A 12 -6.19 -3.45 -2.29
CA ILE A 12 -5.71 -2.64 -3.41
C ILE A 12 -5.98 -1.15 -3.15
N GLU A 13 -7.19 -0.81 -2.72
CA GLU A 13 -7.54 0.57 -2.39
C GLU A 13 -6.64 1.13 -1.29
N ASP A 14 -6.42 0.35 -0.23
CA ASP A 14 -5.57 0.77 0.87
C ASP A 14 -4.11 0.93 0.42
N PHE A 15 -3.65 0.06 -0.48
CA PHE A 15 -2.30 0.14 -1.03
C PHE A 15 -2.09 1.44 -1.81
N VAL A 16 -3.05 1.82 -2.64
CA VAL A 16 -2.99 3.08 -3.37
C VAL A 16 -2.98 4.27 -2.42
N LYS A 17 -3.87 4.26 -1.41
CA LYS A 17 -3.95 5.34 -0.43
C LYS A 17 -2.68 5.49 0.39
N VAL A 18 -2.08 4.39 0.83
CA VAL A 18 -0.86 4.46 1.62
C VAL A 18 0.28 5.06 0.82
N GLN A 19 0.37 4.75 -0.46
CA GLN A 19 1.39 5.33 -1.33
C GLN A 19 1.20 6.84 -1.50
N GLU A 20 -0.04 7.29 -1.70
CA GLU A 20 -0.35 8.72 -1.78
C GLU A 20 0.05 9.44 -0.50
N ASN A 21 -0.27 8.86 0.64
CA ASN A 21 0.08 9.43 1.94
C ASN A 21 1.59 9.44 2.17
N MET A 22 2.30 8.41 1.72
CA MET A 22 3.76 8.36 1.79
C MET A 22 4.38 9.50 0.98
N LYS A 23 3.85 9.74 -0.21
CA LYS A 23 4.32 10.83 -1.06
C LYS A 23 4.14 12.17 -0.38
N LEU A 24 2.97 12.41 0.21
CA LEU A 24 2.70 13.65 0.94
C LEU A 24 3.61 13.81 2.15
N ALA A 25 3.80 12.74 2.92
CA ALA A 25 4.69 12.77 4.08
C ALA A 25 6.12 13.12 3.68
N LYS A 26 6.58 12.58 2.57
CA LYS A 26 7.92 12.87 2.05
C LYS A 26 8.05 14.34 1.63
N GLU A 27 7.04 14.87 0.95
CA GLU A 27 7.02 16.27 0.53
C GLU A 27 7.03 17.22 1.71
N GLU A 28 6.40 16.82 2.82
CA GLU A 28 6.34 17.62 4.05
C GLU A 28 7.49 17.36 5.01
N ASN A 29 8.41 16.47 4.65
CA ASN A 29 9.52 16.03 5.51
C ASN A 29 9.03 15.40 6.83
N ALA A 30 7.86 14.78 6.80
CA ALA A 30 7.30 14.10 7.97
C ALA A 30 7.87 12.68 8.05
N MET A 31 9.11 12.56 8.50
CA MET A 31 9.87 11.30 8.42
C MET A 31 9.27 10.19 9.28
N LYS A 32 8.76 10.51 10.46
CA LYS A 32 8.13 9.50 11.33
C LYS A 32 6.83 9.00 10.71
N THR A 33 6.06 9.89 10.14
CA THR A 33 4.82 9.53 9.44
C THR A 33 5.14 8.65 8.24
N TYR A 34 6.15 9.03 7.47
CA TYR A 34 6.60 8.22 6.34
C TYR A 34 7.00 6.82 6.77
N ALA A 35 7.78 6.69 7.85
CA ALA A 35 8.21 5.39 8.36
C ALA A 35 7.03 4.52 8.78
N ASN A 36 6.01 5.09 9.43
CA ASN A 36 4.81 4.37 9.82
C ASN A 36 4.01 3.91 8.60
N LEU A 37 3.85 4.79 7.63
CA LEU A 37 3.15 4.46 6.39
C LEU A 37 3.89 3.39 5.60
N ASN A 38 5.22 3.42 5.63
CA ASN A 38 6.03 2.43 4.94
C ASN A 38 5.80 1.01 5.49
N LYS A 39 5.56 0.88 6.79
CA LYS A 39 5.22 -0.42 7.39
C LYS A 39 3.92 -0.96 6.80
N ASP A 40 2.90 -0.11 6.68
CA ASP A 40 1.63 -0.49 6.09
C ASP A 40 1.78 -0.83 4.60
N TYR A 41 2.59 -0.05 3.90
CA TYR A 41 2.91 -0.28 2.49
C TYR A 41 3.51 -1.69 2.29
N ILE A 42 4.50 -2.04 3.09
CA ILE A 42 5.17 -3.34 2.98
C ILE A 42 4.19 -4.47 3.30
N SER A 43 3.36 -4.32 4.35
CA SER A 43 2.37 -5.31 4.73
C SER A 43 1.34 -5.53 3.62
N LEU A 44 0.83 -4.47 3.04
CA LEU A 44 -0.14 -4.53 1.94
C LEU A 44 0.49 -5.12 0.68
N LYS A 45 1.74 -4.78 0.40
CA LYS A 45 2.47 -5.32 -0.73
C LYS A 45 2.61 -6.85 -0.61
N ALA A 46 2.97 -7.32 0.59
CA ALA A 46 3.09 -8.75 0.85
C ALA A 46 1.75 -9.47 0.69
N LEU A 47 0.68 -8.89 1.25
CA LEU A 47 -0.67 -9.45 1.14
C LEU A 47 -1.10 -9.56 -0.32
N LEU A 48 -0.92 -8.51 -1.09
CA LEU A 48 -1.32 -8.49 -2.50
C LEU A 48 -0.48 -9.45 -3.34
N THR A 49 0.80 -9.60 -3.03
CA THR A 49 1.68 -10.56 -3.69
C THR A 49 1.18 -11.98 -3.46
N VAL A 50 0.83 -12.32 -2.23
CA VAL A 50 0.29 -13.64 -1.87
C VAL A 50 -1.05 -13.88 -2.57
N ALA A 51 -1.86 -12.84 -2.72
CA ALA A 51 -3.15 -12.92 -3.39
C ALA A 51 -3.03 -13.03 -4.92
N GLY A 52 -1.82 -12.93 -5.46
CA GLY A 52 -1.59 -13.04 -6.89
C GLY A 52 -1.85 -11.77 -7.69
N VAL A 53 -1.92 -10.63 -7.02
CA VAL A 53 -2.15 -9.34 -7.69
C VAL A 53 -0.86 -8.86 -8.34
N ASN A 54 -0.96 -8.43 -9.59
CA ASN A 54 0.18 -7.84 -10.30
C ASN A 54 0.41 -6.41 -9.81
N LEU A 55 1.56 -6.18 -9.17
CA LEU A 55 1.90 -4.90 -8.56
C LEU A 55 2.68 -3.97 -9.50
N THR A 56 2.97 -4.41 -10.72
CA THR A 56 3.82 -3.64 -11.64
C THR A 56 3.30 -2.21 -11.84
N GLU A 57 2.00 -2.05 -12.01
CA GLU A 57 1.38 -0.72 -12.21
C GLU A 57 0.90 -0.10 -10.91
N LEU A 58 0.56 -0.91 -9.92
CA LEU A 58 0.03 -0.42 -8.65
C LEU A 58 1.13 0.14 -7.74
N ASP A 59 2.30 -0.47 -7.76
CA ASP A 59 3.41 -0.08 -6.89
C ASP A 59 4.19 1.09 -7.50
N LYS A 60 3.86 2.29 -7.06
CA LYS A 60 4.52 3.52 -7.53
C LYS A 60 5.79 3.83 -6.75
N ILE A 61 5.86 3.36 -5.51
CA ILE A 61 7.03 3.57 -4.62
C ILE A 61 8.18 2.66 -5.03
N LYS A 62 7.88 1.41 -5.34
CA LYS A 62 8.85 0.40 -5.81
C LYS A 62 10.01 0.15 -4.86
N GLU A 63 9.70 0.05 -3.58
CA GLU A 63 10.67 -0.33 -2.56
C GLU A 63 10.68 -1.82 -2.31
#